data_6b346af97ce6273b09829e4d75f6d5ab
#
_entry.id   6b346af97ce6273b09829e4d75f6d5ab
#
_cell.length_a   1.000
_cell.length_b   1.000
_cell.length_c   1.000
_cell.angle_alpha   90.00
_cell.angle_beta   90.00
_cell.angle_gamma   90.00
#
_symmetry.space_group_name_H-M   'P 1'
#
loop_
_entity.id
_entity.type
_entity.pdbx_description
1 polymer ?
#
loop_
_entity_poly.entity_id
_entity_poly.type
_entity_poly.pdbx_seq_one_letter_code
_entity_poly.pdbx_strand_id
1 'polypeptide(L)'
;MSEESRFSPIEDAVAAIARGEVIIVVDAEDRENEGDFICAAEKATPEVVNFMIRGGGLLCMPILPDVAERLDLPFMVDSNTAPLRTSFTVPIDHRSARTGITAQERAATIQAVVDPHSKVSDFVRPGHLYPLIAKEGGVLRRAGHTEAAVDLARLADLTPAGVVCEI
;
A
#
# COMPACT_ATOMS: atom_id res chain seq x y z
N MET A 1 -29.64 10.10 22.82
CA MET A 1 -29.11 10.27 21.44
C MET A 1 -27.80 9.52 21.42
N SER A 2 -27.77 8.37 20.75
CA SER A 2 -26.50 7.65 20.52
C SER A 2 -25.61 8.57 19.71
N GLU A 3 -24.37 8.79 20.15
CA GLU A 3 -23.33 9.37 19.30
C GLU A 3 -23.24 8.48 18.05
N GLU A 4 -23.73 8.97 16.91
CA GLU A 4 -23.44 8.34 15.62
C GLU A 4 -21.93 8.24 15.52
N SER A 5 -21.45 7.02 15.31
CA SER A 5 -20.01 6.78 15.16
C SER A 5 -19.47 7.71 14.07
N ARG A 6 -18.44 8.47 14.39
CA ARG A 6 -17.74 9.37 13.47
C ARG A 6 -17.14 8.62 12.26
N PHE A 7 -16.98 7.31 12.39
CA PHE A 7 -16.36 6.45 11.40
C PHE A 7 -17.34 5.38 10.91
N SER A 8 -17.17 4.96 9.67
CA SER A 8 -17.92 3.85 9.09
C SER A 8 -17.61 2.52 9.79
N PRO A 9 -18.58 1.58 9.86
CA PRO A 9 -18.32 0.22 10.31
C PRO A 9 -17.19 -0.43 9.50
N ILE A 10 -16.41 -1.31 10.14
CA ILE A 10 -15.29 -1.99 9.47
C ILE A 10 -15.77 -2.90 8.34
N GLU A 11 -16.95 -3.48 8.48
CA GLU A 11 -17.57 -4.34 7.47
C GLU A 11 -17.86 -3.57 6.18
N ASP A 12 -18.27 -2.31 6.27
CA ASP A 12 -18.50 -1.44 5.12
C ASP A 12 -17.16 -1.08 4.43
N ALA A 13 -16.13 -0.82 5.21
CA ALA A 13 -14.77 -0.57 4.70
C ALA A 13 -14.22 -1.80 3.95
N VAL A 14 -14.35 -2.99 4.53
CA VAL A 14 -13.95 -4.25 3.89
C VAL A 14 -14.73 -4.48 2.59
N ALA A 15 -16.05 -4.25 2.59
CA ALA A 15 -16.88 -4.38 1.40
C ALA A 15 -16.48 -3.36 0.31
N ALA A 16 -16.11 -2.13 0.66
CA ALA A 16 -15.61 -1.13 -0.27
C ALA A 16 -14.27 -1.56 -0.91
N ILE A 17 -13.32 -2.05 -0.09
CA ILE A 17 -12.05 -2.60 -0.56
C ILE A 17 -12.28 -3.77 -1.53
N ALA A 18 -13.21 -4.68 -1.22
CA ALA A 18 -13.55 -5.81 -2.09
C ALA A 18 -14.06 -5.36 -3.47
N ARG A 19 -14.79 -4.24 -3.53
CA ARG A 19 -15.27 -3.63 -4.78
C ARG A 19 -14.19 -2.84 -5.54
N GLY A 20 -13.01 -2.62 -4.94
CA GLY A 20 -11.93 -1.83 -5.52
C GLY A 20 -12.08 -0.32 -5.31
N GLU A 21 -12.87 0.08 -4.34
CA GLU A 21 -13.03 1.49 -3.96
C GLU A 21 -11.83 1.97 -3.14
N VAL A 22 -11.55 3.26 -3.22
CA VAL A 22 -10.59 3.93 -2.34
C VAL A 22 -11.32 4.38 -1.08
N ILE A 23 -10.77 4.03 0.07
CA ILE A 23 -11.26 4.51 1.36
C ILE A 23 -10.22 5.43 2.01
N ILE A 24 -10.64 6.20 3.01
CA ILE A 24 -9.74 6.96 3.88
C ILE A 24 -9.65 6.20 5.20
N VAL A 25 -8.44 5.86 5.58
CA VAL A 25 -8.14 5.29 6.91
C VAL A 25 -7.40 6.35 7.71
N VAL A 26 -7.84 6.58 8.94
CA VAL A 26 -7.19 7.48 9.89
C VAL A 26 -6.61 6.67 11.03
N ASP A 27 -5.48 7.08 11.55
CA ASP A 27 -4.89 6.48 12.74
C ASP A 27 -5.22 7.27 14.02
N ALA A 28 -4.69 6.79 15.15
CA ALA A 28 -4.95 7.40 16.43
C ALA A 28 -4.34 8.81 16.55
N GLU A 29 -5.03 9.71 17.27
CA GLU A 29 -4.59 11.10 17.48
C GLU A 29 -3.22 11.21 18.16
N ASP A 30 -2.83 10.21 18.94
CA ASP A 30 -1.55 10.12 19.64
C ASP A 30 -0.46 9.41 18.82
N ARG A 31 -0.75 9.01 17.56
CA ARG A 31 0.21 8.39 16.64
C ARG A 31 0.65 9.39 15.56
N GLU A 32 0.12 9.33 14.36
CA GLU A 32 0.37 10.30 13.28
C GLU A 32 -0.72 11.37 13.23
N ASN A 33 -1.95 10.99 13.60
CA ASN A 33 -3.15 11.80 13.46
C ASN A 33 -3.34 12.24 11.99
N GLU A 34 -3.09 11.32 11.08
CA GLU A 34 -3.16 11.52 9.64
C GLU A 34 -4.17 10.59 8.99
N GLY A 35 -4.52 10.89 7.75
CA GLY A 35 -5.37 10.07 6.92
C GLY A 35 -4.63 9.62 5.67
N ASP A 36 -4.84 8.38 5.25
CA ASP A 36 -4.33 7.83 4.01
C ASP A 36 -5.46 7.38 3.11
N PHE A 37 -5.34 7.64 1.82
CA PHE A 37 -6.08 6.86 0.82
C PHE A 37 -5.57 5.43 0.81
N ILE A 38 -6.48 4.47 0.89
CA ILE A 38 -6.17 3.04 0.82
C ILE A 38 -7.06 2.34 -0.20
N CYS A 39 -6.46 1.48 -1.03
CA CYS A 39 -7.17 0.49 -1.84
C CYS A 39 -6.40 -0.84 -1.86
N ALA A 40 -7.08 -1.93 -2.24
CA ALA A 40 -6.39 -3.21 -2.46
C ALA A 40 -5.51 -3.14 -3.71
N ALA A 41 -4.29 -3.67 -3.64
CA ALA A 41 -3.33 -3.61 -4.73
C ALA A 41 -3.84 -4.31 -6.01
N GLU A 42 -4.49 -5.47 -5.89
CA GLU A 42 -5.02 -6.18 -7.07
C GLU A 42 -6.18 -5.45 -7.76
N LYS A 43 -6.79 -4.44 -7.10
CA LYS A 43 -7.84 -3.58 -7.65
C LYS A 43 -7.33 -2.23 -8.12
N ALA A 44 -6.04 -1.95 -7.99
CA ALA A 44 -5.44 -0.67 -8.36
C ALA A 44 -5.38 -0.51 -9.89
N THR A 45 -6.40 0.14 -10.45
CA THR A 45 -6.44 0.53 -11.87
C THR A 45 -5.67 1.85 -12.10
N PRO A 46 -5.34 2.21 -13.35
CA PRO A 46 -4.75 3.52 -13.64
C PRO A 46 -5.59 4.70 -13.14
N GLU A 47 -6.93 4.58 -13.18
CA GLU A 47 -7.85 5.62 -12.70
C GLU A 47 -7.77 5.77 -11.18
N VAL A 48 -7.73 4.66 -10.44
CA VAL A 48 -7.57 4.63 -8.99
C VAL A 48 -6.22 5.24 -8.60
N VAL A 49 -5.14 4.80 -9.24
CA VAL A 49 -3.80 5.36 -9.01
C VAL A 49 -3.76 6.86 -9.30
N ASN A 50 -4.36 7.30 -10.43
CA ASN A 50 -4.43 8.73 -10.78
C ASN A 50 -5.23 9.54 -9.76
N PHE A 51 -6.32 8.99 -9.23
CA PHE A 51 -7.08 9.62 -8.14
C PHE A 51 -6.21 9.82 -6.91
N MET A 52 -5.52 8.76 -6.45
CA MET A 52 -4.69 8.79 -5.24
C MET A 52 -3.54 9.80 -5.36
N ILE A 53 -2.77 9.76 -6.45
CA ILE A 53 -1.60 10.66 -6.64
C ILE A 53 -1.99 12.13 -6.89
N ARG A 54 -3.22 12.41 -7.27
CA ARG A 54 -3.72 13.80 -7.40
C ARG A 54 -4.19 14.39 -6.09
N GLY A 55 -4.58 13.55 -5.15
CA GLY A 55 -5.14 13.96 -3.87
C GLY A 55 -4.16 13.83 -2.70
N GLY A 56 -3.06 13.12 -2.90
CA GLY A 56 -2.15 12.77 -1.81
C GLY A 56 -0.67 12.98 -2.10
N GLY A 57 0.15 12.43 -1.22
CA GLY A 57 1.61 12.50 -1.25
C GLY A 57 2.27 11.37 -2.03
N LEU A 58 3.09 10.58 -1.35
CA LEU A 58 3.86 9.49 -1.93
C LEU A 58 3.00 8.25 -2.15
N LEU A 59 3.06 7.65 -3.34
CA LEU A 59 2.37 6.39 -3.61
C LEU A 59 3.20 5.22 -3.08
N CYS A 60 2.75 4.63 -2.01
CA CYS A 60 3.37 3.49 -1.35
C CYS A 60 2.57 2.21 -1.55
N MET A 61 3.25 1.08 -1.43
CA MET A 61 2.65 -0.24 -1.61
C MET A 61 2.98 -1.17 -0.44
N PRO A 62 2.11 -1.23 0.60
CA PRO A 62 2.20 -2.23 1.64
C PRO A 62 2.15 -3.66 1.08
N ILE A 63 3.15 -4.46 1.44
CA ILE A 63 3.32 -5.87 1.05
C ILE A 63 3.75 -6.71 2.25
N LEU A 64 3.54 -8.01 2.17
CA LEU A 64 4.06 -8.96 3.14
C LEU A 64 5.57 -9.21 2.96
N PRO A 65 6.29 -9.68 4.00
CA PRO A 65 7.72 -9.97 3.93
C PRO A 65 8.10 -10.99 2.85
N ASP A 66 7.28 -12.01 2.61
CA ASP A 66 7.51 -13.05 1.60
C ASP A 66 7.49 -12.49 0.17
N VAL A 67 6.65 -11.47 -0.10
CA VAL A 67 6.65 -10.76 -1.39
C VAL A 67 7.96 -9.99 -1.58
N ALA A 68 8.42 -9.30 -0.53
CA ALA A 68 9.69 -8.58 -0.56
C ALA A 68 10.88 -9.53 -0.78
N GLU A 69 10.88 -10.70 -0.12
CA GLU A 69 11.89 -11.74 -0.31
C GLU A 69 11.85 -12.30 -1.74
N ARG A 70 10.67 -12.70 -2.24
CA ARG A 70 10.47 -13.22 -3.59
C ARG A 70 10.98 -12.27 -4.68
N LEU A 71 10.78 -10.97 -4.50
CA LEU A 71 11.17 -9.95 -5.47
C LEU A 71 12.54 -9.31 -5.17
N ASP A 72 13.28 -9.82 -4.17
CA ASP A 72 14.59 -9.30 -3.74
C ASP A 72 14.56 -7.78 -3.54
N LEU A 73 13.66 -7.33 -2.65
CA LEU A 73 13.49 -5.92 -2.31
C LEU A 73 14.20 -5.58 -0.99
N PRO A 74 15.45 -5.12 -1.04
CA PRO A 74 16.17 -4.72 0.17
C PRO A 74 15.56 -3.46 0.78
N PHE A 75 15.80 -3.28 2.08
CA PHE A 75 15.46 -2.02 2.73
C PHE A 75 16.17 -0.84 2.06
N MET A 76 15.48 0.30 2.03
CA MET A 76 15.99 1.53 1.45
C MET A 76 17.25 2.04 2.17
N VAL A 77 17.37 1.75 3.47
CA VAL A 77 18.49 2.18 4.33
C VAL A 77 18.93 1.04 5.24
N ASP A 78 20.23 0.97 5.53
CA ASP A 78 20.80 -0.02 6.47
C ASP A 78 20.38 0.26 7.92
N SER A 79 20.21 1.55 8.26
CA SER A 79 19.79 1.97 9.60
C SER A 79 18.60 2.91 9.49
N ASN A 80 17.43 2.43 9.90
CA ASN A 80 16.21 3.23 9.89
C ASN A 80 16.16 4.13 11.14
N THR A 81 16.27 5.43 10.94
CA THR A 81 16.22 6.48 11.98
C THR A 81 14.88 7.22 12.04
N ALA A 82 13.91 6.85 11.16
CA ALA A 82 12.59 7.47 11.17
C ALA A 82 11.84 7.19 12.48
N PRO A 83 11.09 8.17 13.03
CA PRO A 83 10.39 8.03 14.32
C PRO A 83 9.47 6.80 14.36
N LEU A 84 8.71 6.56 13.31
CA LEU A 84 7.76 5.44 13.20
C LEU A 84 8.37 4.17 12.60
N ARG A 85 9.63 4.24 12.18
CA ARG A 85 10.38 3.11 11.62
C ARG A 85 9.65 2.37 10.50
N THR A 86 8.95 3.11 9.64
CA THR A 86 8.28 2.56 8.45
C THR A 86 9.29 1.83 7.57
N SER A 87 8.98 0.60 7.23
CA SER A 87 9.92 -0.32 6.57
C SER A 87 9.92 -0.14 5.05
N PHE A 88 10.43 0.99 4.57
CA PHE A 88 10.62 1.25 3.14
C PHE A 88 11.64 0.30 2.54
N THR A 89 11.32 -0.25 1.38
CA THR A 89 12.29 -0.89 0.50
C THR A 89 12.79 0.10 -0.56
N VAL A 90 13.77 -0.31 -1.35
CA VAL A 90 14.14 0.44 -2.55
C VAL A 90 12.93 0.61 -3.46
N PRO A 91 12.71 1.80 -4.05
CA PRO A 91 11.61 2.01 -4.98
C PRO A 91 11.85 1.26 -6.30
N ILE A 92 10.76 0.85 -6.93
CA ILE A 92 10.78 0.02 -8.13
C ILE A 92 9.86 0.55 -9.23
N ASP A 93 10.14 0.16 -10.47
CA ASP A 93 9.24 0.24 -11.61
C ASP A 93 9.22 -1.09 -12.35
N HIS A 94 8.11 -1.44 -12.97
CA HIS A 94 8.07 -2.56 -13.89
C HIS A 94 8.95 -2.26 -15.12
N ARG A 95 9.72 -3.24 -15.60
CA ARG A 95 10.70 -3.05 -16.68
C ARG A 95 10.12 -2.58 -18.02
N SER A 96 8.81 -2.76 -18.24
CA SER A 96 8.14 -2.24 -19.43
C SER A 96 7.82 -0.75 -19.36
N ALA A 97 7.96 -0.12 -18.19
CA ALA A 97 7.73 1.31 -18.02
C ALA A 97 8.78 2.11 -18.82
N ARG A 98 8.35 3.24 -19.39
CA ARG A 98 9.26 4.19 -20.04
C ARG A 98 9.93 5.11 -19.04
N THR A 99 9.12 5.73 -18.20
CA THR A 99 9.57 6.63 -17.12
C THR A 99 9.16 6.15 -15.73
N GLY A 100 8.13 5.30 -15.63
CA GLY A 100 7.59 4.78 -14.38
C GLY A 100 6.69 5.76 -13.63
N ILE A 101 6.59 7.02 -14.05
CA ILE A 101 5.92 8.08 -13.29
C ILE A 101 4.41 8.19 -13.54
N THR A 102 3.93 7.77 -14.72
CA THR A 102 2.51 7.90 -15.04
C THR A 102 1.64 6.98 -14.19
N ALA A 103 0.38 7.35 -13.97
CA ALA A 103 -0.56 6.51 -13.22
C ALA A 103 -0.71 5.12 -13.86
N GLN A 104 -0.68 5.03 -15.19
CA GLN A 104 -0.73 3.77 -15.92
C GLN A 104 0.51 2.89 -15.64
N GLU A 105 1.70 3.46 -15.67
CA GLU A 105 2.95 2.72 -15.43
C GLU A 105 3.06 2.27 -13.96
N ARG A 106 2.63 3.14 -13.01
CA ARG A 106 2.58 2.76 -11.59
C ARG A 106 1.54 1.67 -11.33
N ALA A 107 0.34 1.75 -11.93
CA ALA A 107 -0.65 0.69 -11.84
C ALA A 107 -0.11 -0.63 -12.41
N ALA A 108 0.57 -0.61 -13.56
CA ALA A 108 1.21 -1.79 -14.13
C ALA A 108 2.29 -2.37 -13.20
N THR A 109 3.07 -1.52 -12.53
CA THR A 109 4.06 -1.96 -11.53
C THR A 109 3.37 -2.61 -10.33
N ILE A 110 2.28 -2.02 -9.80
CA ILE A 110 1.49 -2.59 -8.70
C ILE A 110 0.94 -3.97 -9.08
N GLN A 111 0.33 -4.10 -10.27
CA GLN A 111 -0.20 -5.39 -10.75
C GLN A 111 0.89 -6.44 -10.88
N ALA A 112 2.07 -6.05 -11.35
CA ALA A 112 3.21 -6.97 -11.45
C ALA A 112 3.72 -7.43 -10.07
N VAL A 113 3.69 -6.59 -9.04
CA VAL A 113 4.11 -6.98 -7.67
C VAL A 113 3.17 -8.06 -7.09
N VAL A 114 1.86 -7.94 -7.32
CA VAL A 114 0.87 -8.94 -6.81
C VAL A 114 0.79 -10.19 -7.65
N ASP A 115 1.29 -10.18 -8.89
CA ASP A 115 1.35 -11.37 -9.72
C ASP A 115 2.35 -12.39 -9.12
N PRO A 116 1.90 -13.59 -8.71
CA PRO A 116 2.78 -14.61 -8.13
C PRO A 116 3.85 -15.13 -9.11
N HIS A 117 3.69 -14.91 -10.40
CA HIS A 117 4.63 -15.36 -11.44
C HIS A 117 5.71 -14.34 -11.76
N SER A 118 5.58 -13.12 -11.26
CA SER A 118 6.60 -12.07 -11.44
C SER A 118 7.92 -12.44 -10.77
N LYS A 119 9.01 -12.07 -11.43
CA LYS A 119 10.39 -12.35 -11.03
C LYS A 119 11.14 -11.07 -10.73
N VAL A 120 12.26 -11.17 -10.04
CA VAL A 120 13.18 -10.06 -9.76
C VAL A 120 13.55 -9.28 -11.02
N SER A 121 13.74 -10.00 -12.14
CA SER A 121 14.11 -9.41 -13.44
C SER A 121 13.01 -8.58 -14.11
N ASP A 122 11.76 -8.65 -13.62
CA ASP A 122 10.64 -7.90 -14.18
C ASP A 122 10.60 -6.46 -13.64
N PHE A 123 11.45 -6.15 -12.66
CA PHE A 123 11.53 -4.84 -12.04
C PHE A 123 12.90 -4.19 -12.23
N VAL A 124 12.89 -2.87 -12.36
CA VAL A 124 14.08 -2.02 -12.35
C VAL A 124 14.14 -1.21 -11.05
N ARG A 125 15.35 -0.84 -10.65
CA ARG A 125 15.67 -0.08 -9.43
C ARG A 125 16.67 1.01 -9.77
N PRO A 126 16.50 2.26 -9.26
CA PRO A 126 15.32 2.75 -8.52
C PRO A 126 14.10 2.91 -9.41
N GLY A 127 12.95 3.24 -8.79
CA GLY A 127 11.68 3.46 -9.48
C GLY A 127 10.80 4.49 -8.78
N HIS A 128 9.49 4.46 -9.07
CA HIS A 128 8.51 5.45 -8.60
C HIS A 128 7.38 4.85 -7.75
N LEU A 129 7.38 3.54 -7.54
CA LEU A 129 6.53 2.85 -6.58
C LEU A 129 7.38 2.49 -5.36
N TYR A 130 6.88 2.78 -4.15
CA TYR A 130 7.59 2.58 -2.88
C TYR A 130 6.99 1.42 -2.10
N PRO A 131 7.51 0.19 -2.21
CA PRO A 131 7.03 -0.92 -1.38
C PRO A 131 7.37 -0.70 0.09
N LEU A 132 6.41 -1.04 0.96
CA LEU A 132 6.54 -1.01 2.42
C LEU A 132 6.34 -2.42 2.97
N ILE A 133 7.26 -2.92 3.77
CA ILE A 133 7.10 -4.24 4.39
C ILE A 133 6.24 -4.10 5.65
N ALA A 134 5.03 -4.66 5.60
CA ALA A 134 4.12 -4.73 6.74
C ALA A 134 4.67 -5.67 7.82
N LYS A 135 4.42 -5.35 9.09
CA LYS A 135 4.81 -6.22 10.20
C LYS A 135 3.93 -7.46 10.27
N GLU A 136 4.56 -8.61 10.51
CA GLU A 136 3.83 -9.83 10.82
C GLU A 136 2.93 -9.60 12.04
N GLY A 137 1.67 -10.08 11.95
CA GLY A 137 0.63 -9.83 12.95
C GLY A 137 -0.22 -8.59 12.66
N GLY A 138 0.05 -7.85 11.58
CA GLY A 138 -0.80 -6.78 11.06
C GLY A 138 -1.00 -5.64 12.06
N VAL A 139 -2.19 -5.04 12.05
CA VAL A 139 -2.55 -3.90 12.91
C VAL A 139 -2.48 -4.22 14.40
N LEU A 140 -2.59 -5.48 14.78
CA LEU A 140 -2.42 -5.90 16.18
C LEU A 140 -0.97 -5.83 16.65
N ARG A 141 -0.02 -5.82 15.71
CA ARG A 141 1.40 -5.67 15.99
C ARG A 141 1.89 -4.24 15.85
N ARG A 142 1.43 -3.54 14.80
CA ARG A 142 1.71 -2.14 14.53
C ARG A 142 0.46 -1.48 13.94
N ALA A 143 -0.16 -0.60 14.70
CA ALA A 143 -1.41 0.07 14.33
C ALA A 143 -1.17 1.21 13.33
N GLY A 144 -0.62 0.89 12.16
CA GLY A 144 -0.28 1.85 11.10
C GLY A 144 -1.00 1.56 9.79
N HIS A 145 -1.07 2.57 8.92
CA HIS A 145 -1.71 2.50 7.60
C HIS A 145 -1.13 1.37 6.73
N THR A 146 0.18 1.09 6.85
CA THR A 146 0.86 -0.01 6.17
C THR A 146 0.22 -1.37 6.50
N GLU A 147 0.05 -1.66 7.78
CA GLU A 147 -0.57 -2.90 8.24
C GLU A 147 -2.06 -2.94 7.97
N ALA A 148 -2.75 -1.80 8.14
CA ALA A 148 -4.18 -1.68 7.86
C ALA A 148 -4.51 -2.00 6.40
N ALA A 149 -3.71 -1.53 5.44
CA ALA A 149 -3.92 -1.79 4.02
C ALA A 149 -3.81 -3.28 3.68
N VAL A 150 -2.84 -4.00 4.26
CA VAL A 150 -2.67 -5.45 4.08
C VAL A 150 -3.80 -6.22 4.74
N ASP A 151 -4.18 -5.87 5.97
CA ASP A 151 -5.24 -6.56 6.71
C ASP A 151 -6.61 -6.35 6.07
N LEU A 152 -6.93 -5.14 5.59
CA LEU A 152 -8.18 -4.85 4.88
C LEU A 152 -8.27 -5.65 3.57
N ALA A 153 -7.17 -5.74 2.80
CA ALA A 153 -7.15 -6.56 1.60
C ALA A 153 -7.39 -8.04 1.93
N ARG A 154 -6.75 -8.56 2.99
CA ARG A 154 -6.94 -9.94 3.46
C ARG A 154 -8.37 -10.20 3.93
N LEU A 155 -8.98 -9.28 4.70
CA LEU A 155 -10.36 -9.39 5.16
C LEU A 155 -11.38 -9.32 4.00
N ALA A 156 -11.00 -8.71 2.90
CA ALA A 156 -11.78 -8.64 1.67
C ALA A 156 -11.59 -9.86 0.72
N ASP A 157 -10.90 -10.90 1.18
CA ASP A 157 -10.56 -12.10 0.39
C ASP A 157 -9.74 -11.78 -0.88
N LEU A 158 -8.90 -10.72 -0.81
CA LEU A 158 -8.01 -10.29 -1.88
C LEU A 158 -6.55 -10.61 -1.53
N THR A 159 -5.66 -10.49 -2.51
CA THR A 159 -4.21 -10.58 -2.28
C THR A 159 -3.80 -9.62 -1.15
N PRO A 160 -3.11 -10.10 -0.08
CA PRO A 160 -2.78 -9.28 1.08
C PRO A 160 -1.66 -8.27 0.77
N ALA A 161 -2.03 -7.30 -0.04
CA ALA A 161 -1.21 -6.15 -0.43
C ALA A 161 -2.14 -4.95 -0.69
N GLY A 162 -1.69 -3.76 -0.34
CA GLY A 162 -2.45 -2.54 -0.53
C GLY A 162 -1.68 -1.49 -1.30
N VAL A 163 -2.38 -0.41 -1.64
CA VAL A 163 -1.79 0.84 -2.10
C VAL A 163 -2.22 1.91 -1.13
N VAL A 164 -1.29 2.70 -0.65
CA VAL A 164 -1.53 3.81 0.28
C VAL A 164 -0.95 5.10 -0.27
N CYS A 165 -1.62 6.21 0.03
CA CYS A 165 -1.14 7.55 -0.33
C CYS A 165 -1.61 8.53 0.76
N GLU A 166 -0.67 9.14 1.44
CA GLU A 166 -0.92 10.11 2.51
C GLU A 166 -1.67 11.34 1.97
N ILE A 167 -2.60 11.87 2.79
CA ILE A 167 -3.38 13.06 2.45
C ILE A 167 -2.97 14.24 3.33
#